data_5d22fe38680bd2cfc31cce894d7755cd
#
_entry.id   5d22fe38680bd2cfc31cce894d7755cd
#
_cell.length_a   1.000
_cell.length_b   1.000
_cell.length_c   1.000
_cell.angle_alpha   90.00
_cell.angle_beta   90.00
_cell.angle_gamma   90.00
#
_symmetry.space_group_name_H-M   'P 1'
#
loop_
_entity.id
_entity.type
_entity.pdbx_description
1 polymer ?
#
loop_
_entity_poly.entity_id
_entity_poly.type
_entity_poly.pdbx_seq_one_letter_code
_entity_poly.pdbx_strand_id
1 'polypeptide(L)'
;MKLKTLLGAAIAAPAAVCAARALAARPTPAADAKIDLRNDDRAKAYGEKLAQMVRCETISSRDHMDLSKFEKFHSLLAELFPNVHAHCEKHVFDGSLLYRWAGRGEADPIIGIHQLTAFAV
;
A
#
# COMPACT_ATOMS: atom_id res chain seq x y z
N MET A 1 1.19 -5.49 -50.91
CA MET A 1 0.58 -5.72 -49.57
C MET A 1 -0.01 -4.40 -49.10
N LYS A 2 -1.30 -4.34 -48.78
CA LYS A 2 -1.97 -3.05 -48.47
C LYS A 2 -1.57 -2.58 -47.09
N LEU A 3 -1.21 -1.30 -46.93
CA LEU A 3 -0.78 -0.66 -45.68
C LEU A 3 -1.68 -0.98 -44.46
N LYS A 4 -2.99 -1.13 -44.72
CA LYS A 4 -3.97 -1.53 -43.70
C LYS A 4 -3.74 -2.91 -43.07
N THR A 5 -3.21 -3.87 -43.86
CA THR A 5 -2.89 -5.22 -43.38
C THR A 5 -1.62 -5.23 -42.52
N LEU A 6 -0.64 -4.41 -42.84
CA LEU A 6 0.58 -4.21 -42.05
C LEU A 6 0.27 -3.56 -40.70
N LEU A 7 -0.59 -2.55 -40.70
CA LEU A 7 -0.99 -1.85 -39.46
C LEU A 7 -1.79 -2.78 -38.52
N GLY A 8 -2.67 -3.61 -39.07
CA GLY A 8 -3.42 -4.60 -38.31
C GLY A 8 -2.51 -5.66 -37.67
N ALA A 9 -1.50 -6.14 -38.41
CA ALA A 9 -0.54 -7.12 -37.88
C ALA A 9 0.36 -6.52 -36.79
N ALA A 10 0.73 -5.21 -36.89
CA ALA A 10 1.55 -4.53 -35.92
C ALA A 10 0.86 -4.33 -34.55
N ILE A 11 -0.47 -4.28 -34.53
CA ILE A 11 -1.26 -4.18 -33.28
C ILE A 11 -1.64 -5.57 -32.75
N ALA A 12 -1.96 -6.51 -33.62
CA ALA A 12 -2.40 -7.84 -33.22
C ALA A 12 -1.29 -8.68 -32.57
N ALA A 13 -0.05 -8.55 -33.03
CA ALA A 13 1.08 -9.33 -32.51
C ALA A 13 1.38 -8.98 -31.02
N PRO A 14 1.55 -7.73 -30.60
CA PRO A 14 1.78 -7.40 -29.19
C PRO A 14 0.57 -7.74 -28.31
N ALA A 15 -0.65 -7.58 -28.80
CA ALA A 15 -1.86 -7.96 -28.07
C ALA A 15 -1.92 -9.48 -27.82
N ALA A 16 -1.57 -10.29 -28.82
CA ALA A 16 -1.51 -11.74 -28.67
C ALA A 16 -0.42 -12.18 -27.67
N VAL A 17 0.75 -11.53 -27.69
CA VAL A 17 1.82 -11.79 -26.72
C VAL A 17 1.38 -11.41 -25.31
N CYS A 18 0.74 -10.27 -25.11
CA CYS A 18 0.22 -9.86 -23.81
C CYS A 18 -0.85 -10.84 -23.29
N ALA A 19 -1.77 -11.27 -24.14
CA ALA A 19 -2.79 -12.25 -23.79
C ALA A 19 -2.18 -13.61 -23.43
N ALA A 20 -1.20 -14.09 -24.21
CA ALA A 20 -0.50 -15.35 -23.93
C ALA A 20 0.26 -15.28 -22.59
N ARG A 21 0.94 -14.17 -22.31
CA ARG A 21 1.64 -13.95 -21.03
C ARG A 21 0.68 -13.85 -19.85
N ALA A 22 -0.45 -13.17 -20.01
CA ALA A 22 -1.49 -13.09 -18.98
C ALA A 22 -2.10 -14.47 -18.68
N LEU A 23 -2.31 -15.30 -19.69
CA LEU A 23 -2.79 -16.67 -19.51
C LEU A 23 -1.74 -17.58 -18.86
N ALA A 24 -0.47 -17.41 -19.22
CA ALA A 24 0.64 -18.16 -18.62
C ALA A 24 0.92 -17.73 -17.16
N ALA A 25 0.67 -16.48 -16.84
CA ALA A 25 0.83 -15.90 -15.50
C ALA A 25 -0.37 -16.17 -14.57
N ARG A 26 -1.26 -17.11 -14.91
CA ARG A 26 -2.31 -17.50 -13.96
C ARG A 26 -1.66 -17.94 -12.66
N PRO A 27 -1.98 -17.31 -11.53
CA PRO A 27 -1.47 -17.75 -10.26
C PRO A 27 -1.90 -19.19 -10.07
N THR A 28 -0.94 -20.09 -9.85
CA THR A 28 -1.25 -21.43 -9.37
C THR A 28 -2.09 -21.23 -8.13
N PRO A 29 -3.31 -21.82 -8.03
CA PRO A 29 -4.06 -21.74 -6.78
C PRO A 29 -3.10 -22.15 -5.68
N ALA A 30 -2.81 -21.26 -4.77
CA ALA A 30 -2.02 -21.61 -3.60
C ALA A 30 -2.76 -22.80 -2.99
N ALA A 31 -2.09 -23.96 -2.96
CA ALA A 31 -2.61 -25.10 -2.22
C ALA A 31 -3.05 -24.51 -0.88
N ASP A 32 -4.31 -24.74 -0.49
CA ASP A 32 -4.93 -24.16 0.71
C ASP A 32 -3.96 -24.20 1.88
N ALA A 33 -3.05 -23.28 1.92
CA ALA A 33 -2.29 -22.97 3.09
C ALA A 33 -3.37 -22.49 4.06
N LYS A 34 -3.84 -23.42 4.90
CA LYS A 34 -4.69 -23.07 6.02
C LYS A 34 -3.87 -22.12 6.87
N ILE A 35 -3.95 -20.84 6.51
CA ILE A 35 -3.41 -19.79 7.34
C ILE A 35 -4.20 -19.93 8.64
N ASP A 36 -3.53 -20.45 9.65
CA ASP A 36 -4.12 -20.52 10.98
C ASP A 36 -4.24 -19.07 11.48
N LEU A 37 -5.37 -18.46 11.19
CA LEU A 37 -5.72 -17.11 11.62
C LEU A 37 -6.01 -17.03 13.12
N ARG A 38 -5.90 -18.17 13.85
CA ARG A 38 -6.26 -18.28 15.25
C ARG A 38 -5.13 -17.90 16.22
N ASN A 39 -4.34 -16.90 15.88
CA ASN A 39 -3.58 -16.22 16.92
C ASN A 39 -4.49 -15.13 17.51
N ASP A 40 -5.45 -15.53 18.30
CA ASP A 40 -6.50 -14.67 18.86
C ASP A 40 -5.89 -13.50 19.65
N ASP A 41 -4.81 -13.72 20.39
CA ASP A 41 -4.14 -12.65 21.14
C ASP A 41 -3.49 -11.60 20.23
N ARG A 42 -2.84 -12.04 19.17
CA ARG A 42 -2.23 -11.13 18.20
C ARG A 42 -3.28 -10.38 17.38
N ALA A 43 -4.33 -11.08 16.95
CA ALA A 43 -5.45 -10.48 16.23
C ALA A 43 -6.16 -9.45 17.10
N LYS A 44 -6.38 -9.75 18.39
CA LYS A 44 -6.97 -8.84 19.37
C LYS A 44 -6.09 -7.59 19.55
N ALA A 45 -4.79 -7.77 19.77
CA ALA A 45 -3.87 -6.65 19.93
C ALA A 45 -3.83 -5.73 18.70
N TYR A 46 -3.87 -6.28 17.48
CA TYR A 46 -3.96 -5.48 16.26
C TYR A 46 -5.33 -4.81 16.12
N GLY A 47 -6.41 -5.50 16.51
CA GLY A 47 -7.76 -4.93 16.53
C GLY A 47 -7.86 -3.72 17.47
N GLU A 48 -7.25 -3.79 18.65
CA GLU A 48 -7.20 -2.68 19.59
C GLU A 48 -6.42 -1.47 19.04
N LYS A 49 -5.27 -1.71 18.40
CA LYS A 49 -4.50 -0.66 17.72
C LYS A 49 -5.31 -0.02 16.58
N LEU A 50 -5.93 -0.84 15.74
CA LEU A 50 -6.78 -0.36 14.65
C LEU A 50 -7.95 0.47 15.19
N ALA A 51 -8.59 0.03 16.25
CA ALA A 51 -9.69 0.79 16.87
C ALA A 51 -9.24 2.17 17.39
N GLN A 52 -8.03 2.29 17.93
CA GLN A 52 -7.46 3.58 18.32
C GLN A 52 -7.22 4.47 17.10
N MET A 53 -6.66 3.91 16.02
CA MET A 53 -6.42 4.65 14.78
C MET A 53 -7.72 5.16 14.14
N VAL A 54 -8.77 4.33 14.11
CA VAL A 54 -10.08 4.70 13.55
C VAL A 54 -10.79 5.78 14.38
N ARG A 55 -10.55 5.85 15.69
CA ARG A 55 -11.10 6.92 16.54
C ARG A 55 -10.44 8.27 16.32
N CYS A 56 -9.27 8.33 15.71
CA CYS A 56 -8.66 9.59 15.31
C CYS A 56 -9.40 10.17 14.12
N GLU A 57 -9.87 11.41 14.28
CA GLU A 57 -10.52 12.13 13.22
C GLU A 57 -9.47 12.58 12.18
N THR A 58 -9.44 11.89 11.03
CA THR A 58 -8.54 12.21 9.90
C THR A 58 -9.32 12.57 8.64
N ILE A 59 -10.52 13.10 8.81
CA ILE A 59 -11.37 13.53 7.70
C ILE A 59 -10.87 14.88 7.21
N SER A 60 -10.54 14.95 5.92
CA SER A 60 -10.20 16.19 5.24
C SER A 60 -11.19 16.45 4.11
N SER A 61 -11.49 17.71 3.85
CA SER A 61 -12.23 18.12 2.65
C SER A 61 -11.31 18.91 1.73
N ARG A 62 -11.68 18.96 0.46
CA ARG A 62 -10.90 19.67 -0.57
C ARG A 62 -10.77 21.17 -0.26
N ASP A 63 -11.77 21.74 0.40
CA ASP A 63 -11.86 23.17 0.69
C ASP A 63 -11.32 23.55 2.09
N HIS A 64 -11.17 22.58 2.98
CA HIS A 64 -10.70 22.79 4.35
C HIS A 64 -9.80 21.63 4.79
N MET A 65 -8.50 21.82 4.66
CA MET A 65 -7.51 20.87 5.15
C MET A 65 -6.98 21.34 6.51
N ASP A 66 -7.52 20.75 7.58
CA ASP A 66 -7.01 20.98 8.94
C ASP A 66 -5.90 19.96 9.24
N LEU A 67 -4.67 20.39 9.08
CA LEU A 67 -3.50 19.53 9.30
C LEU A 67 -3.30 19.15 10.77
N SER A 68 -3.86 19.88 11.72
CA SER A 68 -3.71 19.59 13.15
C SER A 68 -4.29 18.24 13.57
N LYS A 69 -5.32 17.79 12.86
CA LYS A 69 -5.92 16.47 13.06
C LYS A 69 -4.95 15.34 12.70
N PHE A 70 -4.16 15.55 11.65
CA PHE A 70 -3.16 14.58 11.21
C PHE A 70 -1.96 14.53 12.17
N GLU A 71 -1.55 15.62 12.78
CA GLU A 71 -0.48 15.65 13.77
C GLU A 71 -0.81 14.78 15.00
N LYS A 72 -2.06 14.82 15.47
CA LYS A 72 -2.53 13.92 16.53
C LYS A 72 -2.45 12.46 16.12
N PHE A 73 -2.85 12.15 14.89
CA PHE A 73 -2.76 10.81 14.35
C PHE A 73 -1.31 10.34 14.18
N HIS A 74 -0.39 11.24 13.76
CA HIS A 74 1.03 10.94 13.65
C HIS A 74 1.66 10.61 15.02
N SER A 75 1.25 11.32 16.07
CA SER A 75 1.69 11.03 17.44
C SER A 75 1.20 9.66 17.90
N LEU A 76 -0.07 9.36 17.66
CA LEU A 76 -0.64 8.03 17.95
C LEU A 76 0.09 6.91 17.21
N LEU A 77 0.44 7.10 15.93
CA LEU A 77 1.20 6.10 15.17
C LEU A 77 2.57 5.82 15.78
N ALA A 78 3.23 6.86 16.31
CA ALA A 78 4.52 6.70 17.00
C ALA A 78 4.39 5.86 18.27
N GLU A 79 3.33 6.05 19.03
CA GLU A 79 3.04 5.25 20.23
C GLU A 79 2.67 3.80 19.91
N LEU A 80 1.83 3.59 18.90
CA LEU A 80 1.35 2.26 18.54
C LEU A 80 2.39 1.39 17.83
N PHE A 81 3.31 2.02 17.08
CA PHE A 81 4.29 1.34 16.22
C PHE A 81 5.71 1.84 16.45
N PRO A 82 6.25 1.75 17.67
CA PRO A 82 7.58 2.29 18.00
C PRO A 82 8.69 1.63 17.16
N ASN A 83 8.55 0.36 16.81
CA ASN A 83 9.55 -0.34 15.98
C ASN A 83 9.64 0.21 14.56
N VAL A 84 8.53 0.66 13.98
CA VAL A 84 8.53 1.30 12.66
C VAL A 84 9.29 2.63 12.74
N HIS A 85 9.02 3.41 13.78
CA HIS A 85 9.69 4.70 14.00
C HIS A 85 11.18 4.55 14.34
N ALA A 86 11.59 3.43 14.94
CA ALA A 86 12.98 3.17 15.27
C ALA A 86 13.82 2.70 14.06
N HIS A 87 13.20 2.03 13.09
CA HIS A 87 13.92 1.37 11.99
C HIS A 87 13.68 2.00 10.61
N CYS A 88 12.67 2.87 10.49
CA CYS A 88 12.33 3.51 9.22
C CYS A 88 12.63 5.01 9.27
N GLU A 89 13.08 5.54 8.17
CA GLU A 89 13.22 6.97 7.95
C GLU A 89 11.83 7.57 7.67
N LYS A 90 11.43 8.55 8.48
CA LYS A 90 10.11 9.19 8.38
C LYS A 90 10.20 10.48 7.58
N HIS A 91 9.37 10.61 6.55
CA HIS A 91 9.16 11.85 5.80
C HIS A 91 7.72 12.32 5.96
N VAL A 92 7.54 13.62 6.12
CA VAL A 92 6.21 14.25 6.30
C VAL A 92 5.94 15.14 5.10
N PHE A 93 4.79 14.96 4.46
CA PHE A 93 4.32 15.73 3.32
C PHE A 93 2.89 16.19 3.55
N ASP A 94 2.68 17.43 3.92
CA ASP A 94 1.35 18.07 4.05
C ASP A 94 0.29 17.18 4.77
N GLY A 95 0.64 16.65 5.93
CA GLY A 95 -0.25 15.76 6.69
C GLY A 95 -0.18 14.28 6.31
N SER A 96 0.58 13.92 5.26
CA SER A 96 0.85 12.52 4.90
C SER A 96 2.19 12.07 5.42
N LEU A 97 2.31 10.79 5.77
CA LEU A 97 3.55 10.16 6.21
C LEU A 97 4.04 9.15 5.19
N LEU A 98 5.34 9.19 4.93
CA LEU A 98 6.06 8.17 4.20
C LEU A 98 7.15 7.60 5.08
N TYR A 99 7.19 6.30 5.24
CA TYR A 99 8.28 5.60 5.91
C TYR A 99 9.11 4.87 4.89
N ARG A 100 10.41 5.11 4.91
CA ARG A 100 11.39 4.41 4.08
C ARG A 100 12.13 3.38 4.94
N TRP A 101 11.97 2.13 4.61
CA TRP A 101 12.76 1.06 5.19
C TRP A 101 13.89 0.71 4.23
N ALA A 102 15.12 1.07 4.58
CA ALA A 102 16.30 0.78 3.76
C ALA A 102 16.57 -0.72 3.72
N GLY A 103 16.92 -1.24 2.54
CA GLY A 103 17.44 -2.60 2.38
C GLY A 103 18.82 -2.76 3.01
N ARG A 104 19.33 -3.98 3.05
CA ARG A 104 20.64 -4.30 3.66
C ARG A 104 21.83 -3.94 2.77
N GLY A 105 21.61 -3.69 1.50
CA GLY A 105 22.63 -3.33 0.52
C GLY A 105 22.09 -2.41 -0.57
N GLU A 106 22.97 -1.89 -1.42
CA GLU A 106 22.59 -0.94 -2.49
C GLU A 106 21.60 -1.52 -3.51
N ALA A 107 21.62 -2.84 -3.71
CA ALA A 107 20.73 -3.56 -4.63
C ALA A 107 19.44 -4.07 -3.97
N ASP A 108 19.28 -3.90 -2.65
CA ASP A 108 18.12 -4.41 -1.93
C ASP A 108 16.89 -3.52 -2.19
N PRO A 109 15.70 -4.11 -2.30
CA PRO A 109 14.48 -3.34 -2.50
C PRO A 109 14.19 -2.44 -1.29
N ILE A 110 13.62 -1.27 -1.57
CA ILE A 110 13.12 -0.34 -0.57
C ILE A 110 11.62 -0.55 -0.45
N ILE A 111 11.14 -0.71 0.79
CA ILE A 111 9.70 -0.78 1.07
C ILE A 111 9.23 0.61 1.50
N GLY A 112 8.31 1.17 0.75
CA GLY A 112 7.61 2.40 1.10
C GLY A 112 6.26 2.07 1.73
N ILE A 113 5.98 2.65 2.88
CA ILE A 113 4.66 2.59 3.53
C ILE A 113 4.04 3.97 3.46
N HIS A 114 2.91 4.07 2.81
CA HIS A 114 2.17 5.33 2.66
C HIS A 114 0.89 5.30 3.50
N GLN A 115 0.65 6.38 4.22
CA GLN A 115 -0.61 6.59 4.92
C GLN A 115 -1.67 7.08 3.92
N LEU A 116 -2.79 6.37 3.83
CA LEU A 116 -3.95 6.80 3.09
C LEU A 116 -4.86 7.62 4.00
N THR A 117 -5.28 8.79 3.53
CA THR A 117 -6.31 9.60 4.19
C THR A 117 -7.65 9.37 3.51
N ALA A 118 -8.72 9.23 4.29
CA ALA A 118 -10.07 9.20 3.75
C ALA A 118 -10.52 10.62 3.42
N PHE A 119 -11.08 10.81 2.22
CA PHE A 119 -11.76 12.03 1.85
C PHE A 119 -13.26 11.82 2.03
N ALA A 120 -13.91 12.71 2.79
CA ALA A 120 -15.36 12.79 2.78
C ALA A 120 -15.81 13.49 1.48
N VAL A 121 -16.72 12.88 0.77
CA VAL A 121 -17.35 13.42 -0.43
C VAL A 121 -18.57 14.24 -0.03
#